data_92fc67affb227a89beaf3e8e8df5d405
#
_entry.id   92fc67affb227a89beaf3e8e8df5d405
#
_cell.length_a   1.000
_cell.length_b   1.000
_cell.length_c   1.000
_cell.angle_alpha   90.00
_cell.angle_beta   90.00
_cell.angle_gamma   90.00
#
_symmetry.space_group_name_H-M   'P 1'
#
loop_
_entity.id
_entity.type
_entity.pdbx_description
1 polymer ?
#
loop_
_entity_poly.entity_id
_entity_poly.type
_entity_poly.pdbx_seq_one_letter_code
_entity_poly.pdbx_strand_id
1 'polypeptide(L)'
;MKEKIRMSVIGLGQRGLGLLRGVLVKRDDAEVVAVCDVYSDRVEQSLVAIREATGKTAVGYTDYREMLEKERPDAVLVSAAWEYHTEIAVEALERGVAVAMEVGGCYSEDEMRNLVRVQEKTHTPFMFMENCCYDKAETLATNLTRAGRFGEIVHCAGAYAHDLRSEIAGGEENRHYRLRNYRYRNCENYATHELGPIAKLLKINAGNRFTSLVSVASKAVGMEQYVLQNAEKYPNLVGKKFAQGDLVHTLLTCAGGETVLLRLDTTLPRFYERDFTVRGTRGFYSANCDIVFFDGDIGEEFDTKKAYRELFVSGERYAEYLPEQWRSITPETRNAGHGGMDYFEFDEFFTCLKENRAMPLDVYDAATWMIVSVLSEQSIRLGGAPVPFPDFTNGKWLNRPHRDVCLINR
;
A
#
# COMPACT_ATOMS: atom_id res chain seq x y z
N MET A 1 -0.97 1.56 -31.29
CA MET A 1 -0.72 1.09 -29.91
C MET A 1 0.20 -0.10 -29.98
N LYS A 2 1.16 -0.24 -29.07
CA LYS A 2 1.97 -1.47 -28.97
C LYS A 2 1.05 -2.63 -28.61
N GLU A 3 1.23 -3.78 -29.26
CA GLU A 3 0.41 -4.97 -29.02
C GLU A 3 0.59 -5.48 -27.58
N LYS A 4 1.80 -5.39 -27.02
CA LYS A 4 2.14 -5.71 -25.64
C LYS A 4 3.06 -4.67 -25.02
N ILE A 5 2.87 -4.40 -23.72
CA ILE A 5 3.77 -3.54 -22.93
C ILE A 5 4.99 -4.38 -22.51
N ARG A 6 6.19 -3.91 -22.86
CA ARG A 6 7.45 -4.51 -22.44
C ARG A 6 7.74 -4.11 -20.98
N MET A 7 7.61 -5.07 -20.07
CA MET A 7 7.74 -4.86 -18.63
C MET A 7 9.06 -5.42 -18.11
N SER A 8 9.74 -4.73 -17.22
CA SER A 8 10.86 -5.27 -16.43
C SER A 8 10.53 -5.28 -14.95
N VAL A 9 11.20 -6.14 -14.18
CA VAL A 9 11.00 -6.25 -12.72
C VAL A 9 12.32 -6.03 -12.01
N ILE A 10 12.35 -5.08 -11.05
CA ILE A 10 13.51 -4.78 -10.21
C ILE A 10 13.17 -5.11 -8.75
N GLY A 11 13.95 -6.03 -8.17
CA GLY A 11 13.68 -6.59 -6.84
C GLY A 11 12.87 -7.89 -6.95
N LEU A 12 13.54 -9.02 -6.77
CA LEU A 12 13.01 -10.36 -6.96
C LEU A 12 12.92 -11.12 -5.61
N GLY A 13 12.71 -10.37 -4.54
CA GLY A 13 12.36 -10.93 -3.24
C GLY A 13 10.99 -11.61 -3.27
N GLN A 14 10.50 -12.00 -2.09
CA GLN A 14 9.21 -12.72 -1.99
C GLN A 14 8.06 -11.99 -2.72
N ARG A 15 7.96 -10.66 -2.56
CA ARG A 15 6.90 -9.85 -3.19
C ARG A 15 7.08 -9.77 -4.71
N GLY A 16 8.25 -9.38 -5.20
CA GLY A 16 8.51 -9.23 -6.64
C GLY A 16 8.37 -10.54 -7.40
N LEU A 17 8.91 -11.65 -6.87
CA LEU A 17 8.73 -12.97 -7.45
C LEU A 17 7.26 -13.44 -7.40
N GLY A 18 6.55 -13.11 -6.32
CA GLY A 18 5.12 -13.39 -6.18
C GLY A 18 4.28 -12.69 -7.24
N LEU A 19 4.50 -11.40 -7.47
CA LEU A 19 3.84 -10.62 -8.53
C LEU A 19 4.21 -11.09 -9.93
N LEU A 20 5.48 -11.41 -10.14
CA LEU A 20 5.93 -11.98 -11.41
C LEU A 20 5.15 -13.25 -11.75
N ARG A 21 5.09 -14.23 -10.82
CA ARG A 21 4.42 -15.53 -11.02
C ARG A 21 2.90 -15.44 -10.98
N GLY A 22 2.36 -14.63 -10.08
CA GLY A 22 0.92 -14.54 -9.81
C GLY A 22 0.16 -13.70 -10.82
N VAL A 23 0.80 -12.66 -11.35
CA VAL A 23 0.15 -11.65 -12.18
C VAL A 23 0.85 -11.49 -13.54
N LEU A 24 2.12 -11.03 -13.56
CA LEU A 24 2.73 -10.50 -14.78
C LEU A 24 2.89 -11.53 -15.90
N VAL A 25 3.36 -12.76 -15.59
CA VAL A 25 3.54 -13.82 -16.62
C VAL A 25 2.23 -14.38 -17.18
N LYS A 26 1.11 -14.08 -16.52
CA LYS A 26 -0.23 -14.54 -16.94
C LYS A 26 -0.98 -13.52 -17.79
N ARG A 27 -0.43 -12.34 -17.98
CA ARG A 27 -1.08 -11.28 -18.74
C ARG A 27 -0.82 -11.40 -20.22
N ASP A 28 -1.87 -11.25 -21.02
CA ASP A 28 -1.79 -11.25 -22.48
C ASP A 28 -1.31 -9.90 -23.05
N ASP A 29 -1.46 -8.84 -22.27
CA ASP A 29 -1.19 -7.45 -22.66
C ASP A 29 0.18 -6.93 -22.21
N ALA A 30 0.94 -7.75 -21.51
CA ALA A 30 2.30 -7.45 -21.07
C ALA A 30 3.29 -8.57 -21.46
N GLU A 31 4.57 -8.21 -21.54
CA GLU A 31 5.66 -9.15 -21.74
C GLU A 31 6.81 -8.79 -20.81
N VAL A 32 7.20 -9.72 -19.94
CA VAL A 32 8.37 -9.54 -19.08
C VAL A 32 9.62 -9.77 -19.92
N VAL A 33 10.37 -8.69 -20.20
CA VAL A 33 11.56 -8.71 -21.06
C VAL A 33 12.86 -8.83 -20.26
N ALA A 34 12.89 -8.33 -19.03
CA ALA A 34 14.05 -8.45 -18.16
C ALA A 34 13.67 -8.48 -16.68
N VAL A 35 14.59 -9.02 -15.88
CA VAL A 35 14.49 -9.07 -14.41
C VAL A 35 15.82 -8.69 -13.79
N CYS A 36 15.79 -8.00 -12.64
CA CYS A 36 16.98 -7.54 -11.93
C CYS A 36 16.87 -7.73 -10.41
N ASP A 37 17.90 -8.29 -9.83
CA ASP A 37 18.11 -8.29 -8.36
C ASP A 37 19.62 -8.35 -8.10
N VAL A 38 20.09 -7.74 -7.05
CA VAL A 38 21.52 -7.81 -6.64
C VAL A 38 21.97 -9.23 -6.33
N TYR A 39 21.06 -10.16 -6.14
CA TYR A 39 21.30 -11.58 -5.86
C TYR A 39 21.04 -12.43 -7.11
N SER A 40 22.09 -13.00 -7.70
CA SER A 40 22.00 -13.78 -8.94
C SER A 40 21.10 -15.01 -8.83
N ASP A 41 21.02 -15.66 -7.67
CA ASP A 41 20.13 -16.80 -7.42
C ASP A 41 18.65 -16.43 -7.57
N ARG A 42 18.25 -15.22 -7.16
CA ARG A 42 16.89 -14.70 -7.37
C ARG A 42 16.61 -14.39 -8.85
N VAL A 43 17.61 -13.87 -9.55
CA VAL A 43 17.52 -13.63 -11.00
C VAL A 43 17.30 -14.96 -11.73
N GLU A 44 18.13 -15.97 -11.47
CA GLU A 44 18.02 -17.31 -12.08
C GLU A 44 16.63 -17.93 -11.81
N GLN A 45 16.15 -17.89 -10.56
CA GLN A 45 14.84 -18.40 -10.17
C GLN A 45 13.69 -17.71 -10.95
N SER A 46 13.83 -16.42 -11.19
CA SER A 46 12.82 -15.62 -11.92
C SER A 46 12.85 -15.95 -13.42
N LEU A 47 14.01 -16.11 -14.01
CA LEU A 47 14.16 -16.52 -15.41
C LEU A 47 13.56 -17.91 -15.68
N VAL A 48 13.76 -18.86 -14.75
CA VAL A 48 13.11 -20.18 -14.81
C VAL A 48 11.59 -20.03 -14.77
N ALA A 49 11.06 -19.25 -13.82
CA ALA A 49 9.62 -19.04 -13.70
C ALA A 49 8.98 -18.41 -14.95
N ILE A 50 9.65 -17.45 -15.59
CA ILE A 50 9.18 -16.84 -16.84
C ILE A 50 9.13 -17.89 -17.96
N ARG A 51 10.21 -18.65 -18.11
CA ARG A 51 10.30 -19.68 -19.16
C ARG A 51 9.25 -20.77 -19.01
N GLU A 52 9.05 -21.26 -17.78
CA GLU A 52 8.04 -22.29 -17.49
C GLU A 52 6.61 -21.80 -17.77
N ALA A 53 6.31 -20.55 -17.38
CA ALA A 53 4.97 -20.00 -17.53
C ALA A 53 4.63 -19.56 -18.97
N THR A 54 5.62 -19.04 -19.71
CA THR A 54 5.36 -18.36 -21.01
C THR A 54 6.01 -19.03 -22.22
N GLY A 55 6.95 -19.95 -22.00
CA GLY A 55 7.81 -20.50 -23.07
C GLY A 55 8.84 -19.48 -23.62
N LYS A 56 8.88 -18.25 -23.11
CA LYS A 56 9.77 -17.18 -23.57
C LYS A 56 11.00 -17.05 -22.67
N THR A 57 12.01 -16.33 -23.16
CA THR A 57 13.21 -15.98 -22.41
C THR A 57 13.23 -14.49 -22.11
N ALA A 58 13.54 -14.14 -20.86
CA ALA A 58 13.86 -12.77 -20.44
C ALA A 58 15.37 -12.67 -20.17
N VAL A 59 15.87 -11.44 -20.02
CA VAL A 59 17.29 -11.19 -19.71
C VAL A 59 17.43 -10.89 -18.21
N GLY A 60 18.46 -11.51 -17.58
CA GLY A 60 18.75 -11.31 -16.16
C GLY A 60 19.87 -10.30 -15.93
N TYR A 61 19.71 -9.44 -14.92
CA TYR A 61 20.67 -8.40 -14.56
C TYR A 61 20.89 -8.38 -13.04
N THR A 62 22.08 -7.93 -12.63
CA THR A 62 22.37 -7.61 -11.23
C THR A 62 22.54 -6.12 -10.97
N ASP A 63 22.54 -5.30 -12.01
CA ASP A 63 22.50 -3.83 -11.98
C ASP A 63 21.31 -3.32 -12.76
N TYR A 64 20.40 -2.63 -12.09
CA TYR A 64 19.16 -2.11 -12.69
C TYR A 64 19.43 -0.97 -13.67
N ARG A 65 20.52 -0.19 -13.51
CA ARG A 65 20.89 0.88 -14.44
C ARG A 65 21.30 0.31 -15.79
N GLU A 66 22.11 -0.75 -15.73
CA GLU A 66 22.50 -1.51 -16.93
C GLU A 66 21.28 -2.09 -17.64
N MET A 67 20.34 -2.68 -16.87
CA MET A 67 19.10 -3.21 -17.42
C MET A 67 18.26 -2.12 -18.10
N LEU A 68 18.03 -0.98 -17.43
CA LEU A 68 17.25 0.13 -18.00
C LEU A 68 17.87 0.68 -19.28
N GLU A 69 19.20 0.77 -19.32
CA GLU A 69 19.95 1.29 -20.50
C GLU A 69 19.86 0.34 -21.71
N LYS A 70 20.06 -0.97 -21.45
CA LYS A 70 20.12 -1.98 -22.54
C LYS A 70 18.76 -2.38 -23.05
N GLU A 71 17.81 -2.64 -22.13
CA GLU A 71 16.51 -3.20 -22.49
C GLU A 71 15.49 -2.14 -22.87
N ARG A 72 15.60 -0.92 -22.32
CA ARG A 72 14.66 0.19 -22.55
C ARG A 72 13.21 -0.28 -22.51
N PRO A 73 12.76 -0.84 -21.38
CA PRO A 73 11.39 -1.34 -21.28
C PRO A 73 10.39 -0.17 -21.35
N ASP A 74 9.13 -0.48 -21.66
CA ASP A 74 8.05 0.52 -21.62
C ASP A 74 7.68 0.88 -20.18
N ALA A 75 7.77 -0.12 -19.27
CA ALA A 75 7.46 0.05 -17.86
C ALA A 75 8.34 -0.85 -16.98
N VAL A 76 8.47 -0.48 -15.72
CA VAL A 76 9.20 -1.22 -14.70
C VAL A 76 8.36 -1.37 -13.43
N LEU A 77 8.36 -2.59 -12.86
CA LEU A 77 7.92 -2.83 -11.49
C LEU A 77 9.11 -2.67 -10.56
N VAL A 78 9.00 -1.76 -9.57
CA VAL A 78 9.97 -1.56 -8.52
C VAL A 78 9.48 -2.22 -7.23
N SER A 79 10.09 -3.34 -6.86
CA SER A 79 9.77 -4.15 -5.67
C SER A 79 11.03 -4.56 -4.88
N ALA A 80 12.03 -3.70 -4.90
CA ALA A 80 13.29 -3.85 -4.18
C ALA A 80 13.12 -3.63 -2.65
N ALA A 81 14.19 -3.51 -1.89
CA ALA A 81 14.10 -3.06 -0.51
C ALA A 81 13.66 -1.58 -0.45
N TRP A 82 12.92 -1.21 0.60
CA TRP A 82 12.32 0.13 0.71
C TRP A 82 13.30 1.28 0.51
N GLU A 83 14.55 1.10 0.99
CA GLU A 83 15.62 2.08 0.87
C GLU A 83 15.96 2.47 -0.57
N TYR A 84 15.62 1.61 -1.52
CA TYR A 84 15.98 1.79 -2.94
C TYR A 84 14.78 2.12 -3.83
N HIS A 85 13.54 2.06 -3.31
CA HIS A 85 12.33 2.31 -4.11
C HIS A 85 12.38 3.65 -4.84
N THR A 86 12.66 4.71 -4.10
CA THR A 86 12.67 6.08 -4.65
C THR A 86 13.81 6.30 -5.63
N GLU A 87 15.01 5.82 -5.32
CA GLU A 87 16.19 5.95 -6.20
C GLU A 87 15.94 5.28 -7.55
N ILE A 88 15.45 4.03 -7.52
CA ILE A 88 15.16 3.26 -8.74
C ILE A 88 14.04 3.91 -9.53
N ALA A 89 12.96 4.35 -8.86
CA ALA A 89 11.84 5.02 -9.53
C ALA A 89 12.28 6.32 -10.21
N VAL A 90 13.07 7.15 -9.53
CA VAL A 90 13.63 8.40 -10.10
C VAL A 90 14.46 8.12 -11.35
N GLU A 91 15.38 7.16 -11.30
CA GLU A 91 16.22 6.76 -12.42
C GLU A 91 15.40 6.29 -13.64
N ALA A 92 14.34 5.49 -13.39
CA ALA A 92 13.45 5.01 -14.45
C ALA A 92 12.64 6.17 -15.06
N LEU A 93 12.09 7.07 -14.24
CA LEU A 93 11.34 8.23 -14.69
C LEU A 93 12.20 9.18 -15.55
N GLU A 94 13.45 9.42 -15.16
CA GLU A 94 14.39 10.26 -15.94
C GLU A 94 14.73 9.67 -17.32
N ARG A 95 14.62 8.34 -17.47
CA ARG A 95 14.81 7.62 -18.73
C ARG A 95 13.51 7.49 -19.55
N GLY A 96 12.39 8.03 -19.06
CA GLY A 96 11.08 7.94 -19.73
C GLY A 96 10.44 6.57 -19.62
N VAL A 97 10.87 5.72 -18.67
CA VAL A 97 10.30 4.41 -18.40
C VAL A 97 9.18 4.56 -17.36
N ALA A 98 7.97 4.13 -17.70
CA ALA A 98 6.84 4.16 -16.78
C ALA A 98 7.11 3.30 -15.53
N VAL A 99 6.67 3.78 -14.37
CA VAL A 99 6.98 3.13 -13.08
C VAL A 99 5.71 2.63 -12.40
N ALA A 100 5.69 1.34 -12.07
CA ALA A 100 4.83 0.75 -11.05
C ALA A 100 5.71 0.55 -9.79
N MET A 101 5.52 1.36 -8.76
CA MET A 101 6.33 1.30 -7.53
C MET A 101 5.57 0.64 -6.39
N GLU A 102 6.07 -0.47 -5.88
CA GLU A 102 5.56 -1.14 -4.69
C GLU A 102 5.60 -0.23 -3.47
N VAL A 103 4.71 -0.51 -2.55
CA VAL A 103 4.56 0.22 -1.29
C VAL A 103 5.75 0.06 -0.35
N GLY A 104 5.87 1.01 0.59
CA GLY A 104 6.94 1.00 1.60
C GLY A 104 6.93 2.26 2.43
N GLY A 105 7.91 2.39 3.32
CA GLY A 105 8.22 3.64 4.00
C GLY A 105 9.36 4.38 3.28
N CYS A 106 9.51 5.66 3.57
CA CYS A 106 10.65 6.45 3.13
C CYS A 106 11.59 6.79 4.29
N TYR A 107 12.72 7.40 3.98
CA TYR A 107 13.78 7.71 4.95
C TYR A 107 14.00 9.22 5.12
N SER A 108 13.50 10.03 4.19
CA SER A 108 13.57 11.49 4.30
C SER A 108 12.45 12.18 3.51
N GLU A 109 12.15 13.42 3.88
CA GLU A 109 11.25 14.27 3.10
C GLU A 109 11.86 14.64 1.74
N ASP A 110 13.17 14.79 1.67
CA ASP A 110 13.88 15.14 0.44
C ASP A 110 13.75 14.06 -0.64
N GLU A 111 13.73 12.78 -0.26
CA GLU A 111 13.43 11.68 -1.19
C GLU A 111 12.06 11.87 -1.85
N MET A 112 11.05 12.17 -1.06
CA MET A 112 9.69 12.34 -1.55
C MET A 112 9.56 13.60 -2.43
N ARG A 113 10.18 14.70 -2.03
CA ARG A 113 10.23 15.92 -2.84
C ARG A 113 10.95 15.70 -4.16
N ASN A 114 12.05 14.93 -4.16
CA ASN A 114 12.77 14.59 -5.37
C ASN A 114 11.96 13.72 -6.32
N LEU A 115 11.27 12.69 -5.79
CA LEU A 115 10.39 11.82 -6.58
C LEU A 115 9.29 12.63 -7.28
N VAL A 116 8.59 13.51 -6.54
CA VAL A 116 7.57 14.40 -7.10
C VAL A 116 8.15 15.32 -8.15
N ARG A 117 9.26 15.99 -7.85
CA ARG A 117 9.94 16.93 -8.77
C ARG A 117 10.33 16.24 -10.09
N VAL A 118 10.87 15.03 -10.02
CA VAL A 118 11.30 14.30 -11.22
C VAL A 118 10.09 13.89 -12.05
N GLN A 119 9.05 13.36 -11.43
CA GLN A 119 7.84 12.98 -12.14
C GLN A 119 7.14 14.19 -12.79
N GLU A 120 7.05 15.32 -12.06
CA GLU A 120 6.52 16.58 -12.63
C GLU A 120 7.35 17.11 -13.81
N LYS A 121 8.68 16.94 -13.76
CA LYS A 121 9.59 17.37 -14.85
C LYS A 121 9.50 16.49 -16.08
N THR A 122 9.44 15.18 -15.88
CA THR A 122 9.49 14.20 -16.98
C THR A 122 8.12 13.89 -17.58
N HIS A 123 7.05 14.10 -16.80
CA HIS A 123 5.69 13.64 -17.12
C HIS A 123 5.59 12.14 -17.44
N THR A 124 6.60 11.36 -17.06
CA THR A 124 6.62 9.92 -17.25
C THR A 124 5.55 9.28 -16.34
N PRO A 125 4.75 8.32 -16.84
CA PRO A 125 3.72 7.69 -16.02
C PRO A 125 4.30 7.03 -14.76
N PHE A 126 3.65 7.27 -13.62
CA PHE A 126 4.01 6.69 -12.33
C PHE A 126 2.73 6.25 -11.63
N MET A 127 2.71 5.01 -11.16
CA MET A 127 1.65 4.48 -10.29
C MET A 127 2.24 3.89 -9.02
N PHE A 128 1.68 4.30 -7.88
CA PHE A 128 1.98 3.72 -6.59
C PHE A 128 1.12 2.48 -6.39
N MET A 129 1.75 1.33 -6.15
CA MET A 129 1.09 0.03 -6.16
C MET A 129 0.55 -0.32 -4.76
N GLU A 130 -0.44 0.45 -4.31
CA GLU A 130 -1.15 0.19 -3.06
C GLU A 130 -2.41 -0.64 -3.32
N ASN A 131 -2.24 -1.95 -3.28
CA ASN A 131 -3.27 -2.92 -3.63
C ASN A 131 -4.50 -2.87 -2.72
N CYS A 132 -4.37 -2.44 -1.44
CA CYS A 132 -5.49 -2.33 -0.52
C CYS A 132 -6.53 -1.28 -0.96
N CYS A 133 -6.15 -0.31 -1.79
CA CYS A 133 -7.11 0.60 -2.42
C CYS A 133 -8.12 -0.12 -3.33
N TYR A 134 -7.79 -1.32 -3.78
CA TYR A 134 -8.60 -2.15 -4.66
C TYR A 134 -9.39 -3.24 -3.93
N ASP A 135 -9.29 -3.34 -2.60
CA ASP A 135 -10.01 -4.35 -1.85
C ASP A 135 -11.53 -4.09 -1.83
N LYS A 136 -12.26 -5.19 -1.63
CA LYS A 136 -13.73 -5.20 -1.62
C LYS A 136 -14.31 -4.24 -0.58
N ALA A 137 -13.78 -4.28 0.64
CA ALA A 137 -14.25 -3.47 1.76
C ALA A 137 -14.03 -1.97 1.53
N GLU A 138 -12.83 -1.61 1.09
CA GLU A 138 -12.40 -0.23 0.88
C GLU A 138 -13.09 0.39 -0.33
N THR A 139 -13.27 -0.38 -1.41
CA THR A 139 -14.00 0.08 -2.60
C THR A 139 -15.50 0.23 -2.33
N LEU A 140 -16.10 -0.67 -1.54
CA LEU A 140 -17.50 -0.54 -1.08
C LEU A 140 -17.69 0.75 -0.29
N ALA A 141 -16.85 0.99 0.73
CA ALA A 141 -16.95 2.19 1.57
C ALA A 141 -16.74 3.47 0.78
N THR A 142 -15.80 3.46 -0.17
CA THR A 142 -15.56 4.60 -1.07
C THR A 142 -16.79 4.89 -1.92
N ASN A 143 -17.41 3.90 -2.52
CA ASN A 143 -18.60 4.07 -3.35
C ASN A 143 -19.82 4.51 -2.53
N LEU A 144 -20.02 3.98 -1.32
CA LEU A 144 -21.05 4.46 -0.39
C LEU A 144 -20.82 5.92 0.02
N THR A 145 -19.55 6.31 0.23
CA THR A 145 -19.18 7.71 0.51
C THR A 145 -19.50 8.62 -0.69
N ARG A 146 -19.14 8.20 -1.91
CA ARG A 146 -19.45 8.97 -3.15
C ARG A 146 -20.93 9.08 -3.41
N ALA A 147 -21.73 8.08 -3.03
CA ALA A 147 -23.18 8.11 -3.06
C ALA A 147 -23.82 8.95 -1.92
N GLY A 148 -22.99 9.57 -1.05
CA GLY A 148 -23.45 10.39 0.06
C GLY A 148 -24.15 9.63 1.19
N ARG A 149 -24.02 8.29 1.24
CA ARG A 149 -24.73 7.45 2.21
C ARG A 149 -24.28 7.72 3.65
N PHE A 150 -23.01 7.99 3.88
CA PHE A 150 -22.48 8.30 5.21
C PHE A 150 -22.68 9.74 5.66
N GLY A 151 -23.20 10.62 4.77
CA GLY A 151 -23.25 12.06 5.04
C GLY A 151 -21.86 12.69 4.97
N GLU A 152 -21.59 13.64 5.87
CA GLU A 152 -20.27 14.24 6.02
C GLU A 152 -19.35 13.31 6.82
N ILE A 153 -18.17 12.97 6.28
CA ILE A 153 -17.20 12.11 6.97
C ILE A 153 -16.50 12.94 8.05
N VAL A 154 -16.41 12.40 9.24
CA VAL A 154 -15.77 13.06 10.39
C VAL A 154 -14.53 12.31 10.90
N HIS A 155 -14.48 10.98 10.69
CA HIS A 155 -13.37 10.16 11.17
C HIS A 155 -13.21 8.91 10.33
N CYS A 156 -11.95 8.49 10.13
CA CYS A 156 -11.61 7.17 9.61
C CYS A 156 -10.56 6.52 10.52
N ALA A 157 -10.53 5.19 10.56
CA ALA A 157 -9.47 4.45 11.22
C ALA A 157 -9.01 3.29 10.34
N GLY A 158 -7.75 2.88 10.53
CA GLY A 158 -7.17 1.73 9.88
C GLY A 158 -6.01 1.15 10.69
N ALA A 159 -5.60 -0.07 10.35
CA ALA A 159 -4.46 -0.73 10.98
C ALA A 159 -3.68 -1.59 9.99
N TYR A 160 -2.36 -1.60 10.12
CA TYR A 160 -1.56 -2.71 9.62
C TYR A 160 -1.26 -3.65 10.77
N ALA A 161 -2.15 -4.58 10.95
CA ALA A 161 -2.19 -5.48 12.07
C ALA A 161 -1.94 -6.91 11.57
N HIS A 162 -0.68 -7.35 11.65
CA HIS A 162 -0.17 -8.58 11.03
C HIS A 162 0.97 -9.17 11.85
N ASP A 163 0.89 -10.41 12.27
CA ASP A 163 2.01 -11.07 12.95
C ASP A 163 3.17 -11.30 11.98
N LEU A 164 4.16 -10.40 12.02
CA LEU A 164 5.35 -10.44 11.17
C LEU A 164 6.61 -10.93 11.90
N ARG A 165 6.49 -11.44 13.13
CA ARG A 165 7.65 -11.81 13.96
C ARG A 165 8.58 -12.79 13.27
N SER A 166 8.04 -13.81 12.60
CA SER A 166 8.84 -14.80 11.87
C SER A 166 9.54 -14.22 10.64
N GLU A 167 8.89 -13.33 9.91
CA GLU A 167 9.46 -12.64 8.74
C GLU A 167 10.59 -11.70 9.16
N ILE A 168 10.36 -10.92 10.23
CA ILE A 168 11.34 -9.97 10.77
C ILE A 168 12.57 -10.74 11.27
N ALA A 169 12.37 -11.79 12.09
CA ALA A 169 13.47 -12.59 12.66
C ALA A 169 14.24 -13.38 11.58
N GLY A 170 13.55 -13.86 10.56
CA GLY A 170 14.16 -14.52 9.40
C GLY A 170 14.87 -13.58 8.41
N GLY A 171 14.95 -12.28 8.73
CA GLY A 171 15.43 -11.28 7.79
C GLY A 171 16.90 -11.42 7.38
N GLU A 172 17.78 -12.00 8.21
CA GLU A 172 19.16 -12.30 7.81
C GLU A 172 19.20 -13.44 6.78
N GLU A 173 18.52 -14.54 7.05
CA GLU A 173 18.46 -15.70 6.17
C GLU A 173 17.78 -15.38 4.83
N ASN A 174 16.64 -14.67 4.89
CA ASN A 174 15.84 -14.32 3.72
C ASN A 174 16.31 -13.04 3.02
N ARG A 175 17.37 -12.40 3.51
CA ARG A 175 17.89 -11.13 2.97
C ARG A 175 16.78 -10.07 2.88
N HIS A 176 16.00 -9.94 3.98
CA HIS A 176 14.81 -9.09 4.04
C HIS A 176 15.07 -7.81 4.84
N TYR A 177 14.75 -6.66 4.26
CA TYR A 177 14.99 -5.31 4.81
C TYR A 177 14.24 -5.01 6.11
N ARG A 178 13.11 -5.69 6.40
CA ARG A 178 12.30 -5.43 7.61
C ARG A 178 13.12 -5.59 8.89
N LEU A 179 14.02 -6.57 8.98
CA LEU A 179 14.86 -6.74 10.15
C LEU A 179 15.63 -5.47 10.51
N ARG A 180 16.23 -4.79 9.50
CA ARG A 180 16.96 -3.54 9.73
C ARG A 180 16.02 -2.43 10.20
N ASN A 181 14.88 -2.28 9.57
CA ASN A 181 13.89 -1.27 9.95
C ASN A 181 13.44 -1.45 11.41
N TYR A 182 13.04 -2.65 11.80
CA TYR A 182 12.57 -2.93 13.16
C TYR A 182 13.64 -2.85 14.23
N ARG A 183 14.91 -3.12 13.87
CA ARG A 183 16.03 -2.98 14.81
C ARG A 183 16.45 -1.55 15.07
N TYR A 184 16.30 -0.66 14.09
CA TYR A 184 16.93 0.66 14.16
C TYR A 184 15.96 1.84 14.08
N ARG A 185 14.71 1.61 13.70
CA ARG A 185 13.68 2.65 13.62
C ARG A 185 12.53 2.36 14.58
N ASN A 186 11.85 3.42 15.03
CA ASN A 186 10.63 3.36 15.84
C ASN A 186 9.61 4.33 15.25
N CYS A 187 8.73 3.83 14.42
CA CYS A 187 7.80 4.65 13.65
C CYS A 187 6.59 3.83 13.19
N GLU A 188 5.64 4.48 12.57
CA GLU A 188 4.64 3.85 11.71
C GLU A 188 5.35 3.35 10.44
N ASN A 189 5.88 2.12 10.51
CA ASN A 189 6.78 1.58 9.50
C ASN A 189 6.10 1.26 8.16
N TYR A 190 4.79 1.07 8.16
CA TYR A 190 4.07 0.56 6.99
C TYR A 190 2.65 1.12 6.87
N ALA A 191 2.54 2.45 6.89
CA ALA A 191 1.26 3.15 6.91
C ALA A 191 0.39 2.96 5.65
N THR A 192 0.96 2.55 4.53
CA THR A 192 0.32 2.69 3.22
C THR A 192 -0.94 1.84 3.06
N HIS A 193 -0.95 0.63 3.62
CA HIS A 193 -2.08 -0.29 3.49
C HIS A 193 -3.36 0.18 4.20
N GLU A 194 -3.21 0.78 5.38
CA GLU A 194 -4.34 1.33 6.11
C GLU A 194 -4.67 2.77 5.68
N LEU A 195 -3.66 3.57 5.38
CA LEU A 195 -3.83 4.98 5.03
C LEU A 195 -4.30 5.20 3.60
N GLY A 196 -3.78 4.41 2.64
CA GLY A 196 -4.06 4.60 1.22
C GLY A 196 -5.56 4.65 0.90
N PRO A 197 -6.33 3.61 1.25
CA PRO A 197 -7.77 3.61 1.05
C PRO A 197 -8.48 4.78 1.73
N ILE A 198 -8.10 5.11 2.96
CA ILE A 198 -8.64 6.25 3.72
C ILE A 198 -8.33 7.57 3.00
N ALA A 199 -7.09 7.75 2.54
CA ALA A 199 -6.67 8.95 1.83
C ALA A 199 -7.43 9.14 0.50
N LYS A 200 -7.68 8.05 -0.23
CA LYS A 200 -8.52 8.08 -1.44
C LYS A 200 -9.97 8.43 -1.11
N LEU A 201 -10.54 7.82 -0.06
CA LEU A 201 -11.90 8.11 0.41
C LEU A 201 -12.06 9.59 0.78
N LEU A 202 -11.11 10.16 1.53
CA LEU A 202 -11.09 11.56 1.99
C LEU A 202 -10.58 12.55 0.93
N LYS A 203 -10.29 12.11 -0.29
CA LYS A 203 -9.78 12.93 -1.41
C LYS A 203 -8.50 13.70 -1.06
N ILE A 204 -7.62 13.07 -0.28
CA ILE A 204 -6.30 13.66 0.03
C ILE A 204 -5.54 13.94 -1.27
N ASN A 205 -4.84 15.04 -1.34
CA ASN A 205 -4.16 15.61 -2.51
C ASN A 205 -5.10 16.10 -3.64
N ALA A 206 -6.43 16.05 -3.46
CA ALA A 206 -7.39 16.44 -4.49
C ALA A 206 -8.70 16.95 -3.86
N GLY A 207 -8.65 18.08 -3.20
CA GLY A 207 -9.73 18.72 -2.44
C GLY A 207 -9.53 18.71 -0.93
N ASN A 208 -8.62 17.85 -0.42
CA ASN A 208 -8.26 17.76 0.99
C ASN A 208 -6.76 17.45 1.14
N ARG A 209 -6.19 17.60 2.35
CA ARG A 209 -4.80 17.25 2.68
C ARG A 209 -4.66 16.95 4.16
N PHE A 210 -3.62 16.20 4.54
CA PHE A 210 -3.20 16.14 5.93
C PHE A 210 -2.48 17.43 6.32
N THR A 211 -2.69 17.88 7.57
CA THR A 211 -2.12 19.12 8.12
C THR A 211 -1.10 18.86 9.20
N SER A 212 -1.33 17.83 10.01
CA SER A 212 -0.41 17.41 11.07
C SER A 212 -0.61 15.96 11.45
N LEU A 213 0.38 15.36 12.13
CA LEU A 213 0.24 14.08 12.79
C LEU A 213 0.85 14.09 14.20
N VAL A 214 0.35 13.16 15.02
CA VAL A 214 0.92 12.77 16.31
C VAL A 214 1.10 11.26 16.33
N SER A 215 2.27 10.79 16.76
CA SER A 215 2.50 9.35 16.93
C SER A 215 3.07 9.04 18.31
N VAL A 216 2.60 7.94 18.89
CA VAL A 216 3.11 7.37 20.14
C VAL A 216 3.38 5.88 19.96
N ALA A 217 4.47 5.40 20.52
CA ALA A 217 4.86 3.99 20.47
C ALA A 217 4.82 3.37 21.86
N SER A 218 4.41 2.12 21.94
CA SER A 218 4.53 1.31 23.15
C SER A 218 5.98 0.90 23.40
N LYS A 219 6.25 0.20 24.51
CA LYS A 219 7.54 -0.48 24.73
C LYS A 219 7.81 -1.49 23.60
N ALA A 220 9.10 -1.79 23.36
CA ALA A 220 9.59 -2.74 22.36
C ALA A 220 10.08 -4.01 23.06
N VAL A 221 9.24 -5.03 23.19
CA VAL A 221 9.58 -6.29 23.88
C VAL A 221 9.17 -7.54 23.10
N GLY A 222 8.20 -7.42 22.18
CA GLY A 222 7.61 -8.55 21.48
C GLY A 222 8.64 -9.33 20.65
N MET A 223 9.46 -8.64 19.86
CA MET A 223 10.50 -9.27 19.05
C MET A 223 11.62 -9.90 19.91
N GLU A 224 12.03 -9.25 20.99
CA GLU A 224 13.05 -9.82 21.89
C GLU A 224 12.57 -11.13 22.51
N GLN A 225 11.32 -11.17 22.98
CA GLN A 225 10.71 -12.38 23.52
C GLN A 225 10.53 -13.47 22.46
N TYR A 226 10.10 -13.11 21.27
CA TYR A 226 9.94 -14.05 20.15
C TYR A 226 11.29 -14.70 19.77
N VAL A 227 12.35 -13.90 19.64
CA VAL A 227 13.70 -14.39 19.35
C VAL A 227 14.19 -15.31 20.47
N LEU A 228 13.98 -14.94 21.74
CA LEU A 228 14.40 -15.77 22.89
C LEU A 228 13.66 -17.12 22.90
N GLN A 229 12.36 -17.15 22.61
CA GLN A 229 11.57 -18.37 22.52
C GLN A 229 11.97 -19.26 21.33
N ASN A 230 12.60 -18.69 20.31
CA ASN A 230 13.05 -19.36 19.09
C ASN A 230 14.59 -19.26 18.92
N ALA A 231 15.34 -19.31 20.04
CA ALA A 231 16.79 -19.08 20.07
C ALA A 231 17.58 -20.05 19.19
N GLU A 232 17.14 -21.30 19.05
CA GLU A 232 17.78 -22.28 18.17
C GLU A 232 17.69 -21.89 16.70
N LYS A 233 16.55 -21.28 16.30
CA LYS A 233 16.32 -20.84 14.92
C LYS A 233 17.00 -19.51 14.61
N TYR A 234 17.06 -18.59 15.59
CA TYR A 234 17.58 -17.24 15.40
C TYR A 234 18.73 -16.90 16.37
N PRO A 235 19.80 -17.72 16.44
CA PRO A 235 20.87 -17.58 17.45
C PRO A 235 21.57 -16.22 17.35
N ASN A 236 21.72 -15.66 16.16
CA ASN A 236 22.41 -14.38 15.92
C ASN A 236 21.60 -13.16 16.46
N LEU A 237 20.31 -13.30 16.71
CA LEU A 237 19.44 -12.25 17.21
C LEU A 237 19.24 -12.29 18.72
N VAL A 238 19.65 -13.37 19.39
CA VAL A 238 19.53 -13.49 20.86
C VAL A 238 20.28 -12.35 21.54
N GLY A 239 19.60 -11.64 22.44
CA GLY A 239 20.13 -10.47 23.14
C GLY A 239 20.25 -9.19 22.30
N LYS A 240 19.89 -9.22 21.03
CA LYS A 240 19.81 -7.99 20.22
C LYS A 240 18.55 -7.19 20.57
N LYS A 241 18.71 -5.85 20.59
CA LYS A 241 17.62 -4.92 20.83
C LYS A 241 16.88 -4.56 19.53
N PHE A 242 15.57 -4.33 19.67
CA PHE A 242 14.72 -3.80 18.62
C PHE A 242 14.24 -2.41 19.05
N ALA A 243 14.36 -1.43 18.17
CA ALA A 243 13.93 -0.05 18.44
C ALA A 243 12.42 0.12 18.25
N GLN A 244 11.81 -0.66 17.35
CA GLN A 244 10.40 -0.57 17.00
C GLN A 244 9.52 -0.92 18.19
N GLY A 245 8.70 0.03 18.64
CA GLY A 245 7.64 -0.24 19.62
C GLY A 245 6.65 -1.27 19.11
N ASP A 246 6.15 -2.12 20.01
CA ASP A 246 5.27 -3.23 19.62
C ASP A 246 3.95 -2.76 19.01
N LEU A 247 3.44 -1.62 19.48
CA LEU A 247 2.30 -0.92 18.94
C LEU A 247 2.68 0.53 18.65
N VAL A 248 2.31 1.05 17.49
CA VAL A 248 2.37 2.48 17.17
C VAL A 248 0.98 2.97 16.84
N HIS A 249 0.58 4.07 17.46
CA HIS A 249 -0.66 4.77 17.15
C HIS A 249 -0.33 6.12 16.55
N THR A 250 -0.89 6.41 15.39
CA THR A 250 -0.69 7.66 14.66
C THR A 250 -2.04 8.32 14.39
N LEU A 251 -2.22 9.53 14.88
CA LEU A 251 -3.40 10.36 14.62
C LEU A 251 -3.05 11.48 13.65
N LEU A 252 -3.76 11.53 12.52
CA LEU A 252 -3.63 12.60 11.53
C LEU A 252 -4.85 13.52 11.57
N THR A 253 -4.64 14.80 11.25
CA THR A 253 -5.72 15.79 11.03
C THR A 253 -5.73 16.23 9.58
N CYS A 254 -6.94 16.45 9.04
CA CYS A 254 -7.13 16.91 7.67
C CYS A 254 -7.50 18.40 7.61
N ALA A 255 -7.27 19.02 6.45
CA ALA A 255 -7.68 20.41 6.22
C ALA A 255 -9.21 20.59 6.25
N GLY A 256 -9.97 19.55 5.88
CA GLY A 256 -11.42 19.52 5.99
C GLY A 256 -11.95 19.36 7.41
N GLY A 257 -11.07 19.05 8.39
CA GLY A 257 -11.44 18.83 9.79
C GLY A 257 -11.61 17.36 10.18
N GLU A 258 -11.54 16.44 9.24
CA GLU A 258 -11.58 15.01 9.52
C GLU A 258 -10.32 14.56 10.28
N THR A 259 -10.45 13.49 11.05
CA THR A 259 -9.31 12.83 11.72
C THR A 259 -9.13 11.41 11.19
N VAL A 260 -7.88 10.93 11.20
CA VAL A 260 -7.54 9.56 10.82
C VAL A 260 -6.67 8.92 11.90
N LEU A 261 -7.10 7.78 12.40
CA LEU A 261 -6.33 6.98 13.37
C LEU A 261 -5.73 5.76 12.67
N LEU A 262 -4.40 5.63 12.74
CA LEU A 262 -3.66 4.46 12.25
C LEU A 262 -3.08 3.66 13.42
N ARG A 263 -2.96 2.34 13.23
CA ARG A 263 -2.34 1.43 14.20
C ARG A 263 -1.42 0.43 13.51
N LEU A 264 -0.13 0.52 13.78
CA LEU A 264 0.82 -0.53 13.45
C LEU A 264 0.89 -1.55 14.59
N ASP A 265 0.68 -2.84 14.29
CA ASP A 265 0.68 -3.95 15.25
C ASP A 265 1.25 -5.21 14.57
N THR A 266 2.57 -5.38 14.62
CA THR A 266 3.26 -6.38 13.79
C THR A 266 4.26 -7.26 14.55
N THR A 267 4.49 -6.99 15.83
CA THR A 267 5.50 -7.69 16.65
C THR A 267 4.91 -8.48 17.83
N LEU A 268 3.59 -8.60 17.86
CA LEU A 268 2.84 -9.37 18.86
C LEU A 268 1.98 -10.46 18.18
N PRO A 269 1.54 -11.52 18.94
CA PRO A 269 0.68 -12.56 18.39
C PRO A 269 -0.68 -12.01 18.01
N ARG A 270 -1.07 -12.20 16.76
CA ARG A 270 -2.38 -11.81 16.27
C ARG A 270 -2.72 -12.44 14.92
N PHE A 271 -3.98 -12.37 14.48
CA PHE A 271 -4.41 -12.60 13.12
C PHE A 271 -4.30 -11.31 12.28
N TYR A 272 -4.33 -11.45 10.95
CA TYR A 272 -4.29 -10.31 10.03
C TYR A 272 -5.61 -9.55 10.02
N GLU A 273 -5.54 -8.23 10.11
CA GLU A 273 -6.66 -7.31 9.88
C GLU A 273 -6.16 -5.91 9.52
N ARG A 274 -7.02 -5.11 8.88
CA ARG A 274 -6.74 -3.70 8.60
C ARG A 274 -7.58 -2.73 9.43
N ASP A 275 -8.52 -3.21 10.21
CA ASP A 275 -9.40 -2.42 11.12
C ASP A 275 -10.04 -1.18 10.43
N PHE A 276 -10.29 -1.32 9.11
CA PHE A 276 -10.76 -0.23 8.29
C PHE A 276 -12.17 0.19 8.70
N THR A 277 -12.30 1.45 9.08
CA THR A 277 -13.53 2.03 9.64
C THR A 277 -13.79 3.40 9.05
N VAL A 278 -15.05 3.68 8.71
CA VAL A 278 -15.53 5.00 8.23
C VAL A 278 -16.66 5.48 9.11
N ARG A 279 -16.58 6.71 9.59
CA ARG A 279 -17.63 7.38 10.38
C ARG A 279 -18.05 8.69 9.73
N GLY A 280 -19.35 8.75 9.42
CA GLY A 280 -19.98 9.96 8.94
C GLY A 280 -21.17 10.37 9.79
N THR A 281 -21.75 11.51 9.47
CA THR A 281 -22.90 12.07 10.21
C THR A 281 -24.19 11.26 10.05
N ARG A 282 -24.26 10.38 9.04
CA ARG A 282 -25.44 9.54 8.74
C ARG A 282 -25.13 8.05 8.61
N GLY A 283 -23.90 7.63 8.89
CA GLY A 283 -23.58 6.22 8.76
C GLY A 283 -22.19 5.85 9.30
N PHE A 284 -22.03 4.56 9.45
CA PHE A 284 -20.84 3.89 9.96
C PHE A 284 -20.54 2.65 9.15
N TYR A 285 -19.27 2.39 8.89
CA TYR A 285 -18.78 1.15 8.31
C TYR A 285 -17.62 0.60 9.13
N SER A 286 -17.61 -0.72 9.32
CA SER A 286 -16.49 -1.46 9.91
C SER A 286 -16.22 -2.71 9.08
N ALA A 287 -15.05 -2.79 8.46
CA ALA A 287 -14.66 -3.93 7.64
C ALA A 287 -14.45 -5.21 8.47
N ASN A 288 -13.91 -5.11 9.70
CA ASN A 288 -13.66 -6.27 10.55
C ASN A 288 -14.94 -7.03 10.94
N CYS A 289 -16.03 -6.30 11.06
CA CYS A 289 -17.34 -6.89 11.36
C CYS A 289 -18.18 -7.10 10.10
N ASP A 290 -17.71 -6.61 8.95
CA ASP A 290 -18.47 -6.49 7.70
C ASP A 290 -19.85 -5.81 7.92
N ILE A 291 -19.83 -4.69 8.65
CA ILE A 291 -21.05 -3.99 9.08
C ILE A 291 -21.13 -2.62 8.39
N VAL A 292 -22.29 -2.38 7.76
CA VAL A 292 -22.74 -1.06 7.33
C VAL A 292 -23.96 -0.69 8.14
N PHE A 293 -23.94 0.49 8.76
CA PHE A 293 -25.04 1.02 9.56
C PHE A 293 -25.37 2.44 9.13
N PHE A 294 -26.64 2.73 8.88
CA PHE A 294 -27.11 4.07 8.55
C PHE A 294 -28.08 4.62 9.58
N ASP A 295 -28.14 5.94 9.66
CA ASP A 295 -29.13 6.64 10.44
C ASP A 295 -30.53 6.23 9.99
N GLY A 296 -31.40 5.88 10.96
CA GLY A 296 -32.75 5.36 10.70
C GLY A 296 -32.83 3.83 10.54
N ASP A 297 -31.73 3.09 10.48
CA ASP A 297 -31.74 1.59 10.48
C ASP A 297 -32.27 1.04 11.82
N ILE A 298 -32.15 1.82 12.89
CA ILE A 298 -32.71 1.54 14.22
C ILE A 298 -33.74 2.62 14.55
N GLY A 299 -34.92 2.21 15.05
CA GLY A 299 -35.93 3.15 15.55
C GLY A 299 -35.50 3.86 16.84
N GLU A 300 -36.40 4.72 17.38
CA GLU A 300 -36.13 5.52 18.58
C GLU A 300 -35.83 4.70 19.83
N GLU A 301 -36.30 3.44 19.91
CA GLU A 301 -36.01 2.53 21.01
C GLU A 301 -34.76 1.70 20.71
N PHE A 302 -33.65 2.12 21.31
CA PHE A 302 -32.36 1.44 21.17
C PHE A 302 -32.20 0.34 22.24
N ASP A 303 -32.52 -0.91 21.90
CA ASP A 303 -32.11 -2.07 22.71
C ASP A 303 -30.75 -2.59 22.21
N THR A 304 -29.69 -2.14 22.88
CA THR A 304 -28.31 -2.51 22.57
C THR A 304 -28.05 -4.02 22.54
N LYS A 305 -28.83 -4.84 23.25
CA LYS A 305 -28.61 -6.30 23.33
C LYS A 305 -29.26 -7.08 22.19
N LYS A 306 -30.38 -6.59 21.67
CA LYS A 306 -31.16 -7.25 20.63
C LYS A 306 -30.77 -6.80 19.23
N ALA A 307 -30.54 -5.52 19.04
CA ALA A 307 -30.18 -4.89 17.76
C ALA A 307 -28.84 -5.39 17.19
N TYR A 308 -27.88 -5.72 18.05
CA TYR A 308 -26.53 -6.11 17.66
C TYR A 308 -26.45 -7.33 16.73
N ARG A 309 -27.35 -8.26 16.80
CA ARG A 309 -27.31 -9.52 16.04
C ARG A 309 -28.26 -9.55 14.84
N GLU A 310 -29.30 -8.74 14.85
CA GLU A 310 -30.37 -8.78 13.84
C GLU A 310 -30.30 -7.62 12.84
N LEU A 311 -29.64 -6.49 13.20
CA LEU A 311 -29.61 -5.26 12.42
C LEU A 311 -28.28 -5.02 11.71
N PHE A 312 -27.21 -5.70 12.10
CA PHE A 312 -25.92 -5.58 11.43
C PHE A 312 -25.96 -6.35 10.12
N VAL A 313 -26.18 -5.60 9.11
CA VAL A 313 -26.24 -6.08 7.76
C VAL A 313 -24.84 -6.15 7.23
N SER A 314 -24.41 -7.32 6.82
CA SER A 314 -23.14 -7.50 6.14
C SER A 314 -23.04 -6.56 4.94
N GLY A 315 -21.82 -6.14 4.59
CA GLY A 315 -21.57 -5.35 3.39
C GLY A 315 -22.14 -5.99 2.12
N GLU A 316 -22.46 -7.30 2.14
CA GLU A 316 -23.14 -8.00 1.05
C GLU A 316 -24.52 -7.42 0.71
N ARG A 317 -25.26 -6.89 1.70
CA ARG A 317 -26.54 -6.19 1.46
C ARG A 317 -26.41 -4.98 0.54
N TYR A 318 -25.24 -4.42 0.44
CA TYR A 318 -24.94 -3.25 -0.38
C TYR A 318 -24.03 -3.61 -1.57
N ALA A 319 -24.13 -4.85 -2.04
CA ALA A 319 -23.32 -5.36 -3.14
C ALA A 319 -23.50 -4.55 -4.44
N GLU A 320 -24.59 -3.85 -4.61
CA GLU A 320 -24.82 -2.93 -5.73
C GLU A 320 -23.82 -1.75 -5.76
N TYR A 321 -23.20 -1.42 -4.63
CA TYR A 321 -22.15 -0.41 -4.54
C TYR A 321 -20.74 -0.98 -4.78
N LEU A 322 -20.61 -2.31 -4.94
CA LEU A 322 -19.33 -2.90 -5.33
C LEU A 322 -19.05 -2.60 -6.82
N PRO A 323 -17.79 -2.35 -7.18
CA PRO A 323 -17.36 -2.30 -8.58
C PRO A 323 -17.67 -3.62 -9.29
N GLU A 324 -17.87 -3.56 -10.62
CA GLU A 324 -18.16 -4.73 -11.46
C GLU A 324 -17.09 -5.82 -11.29
N GLN A 325 -15.82 -5.43 -11.17
CA GLN A 325 -14.71 -6.35 -10.98
C GLN A 325 -14.90 -7.27 -9.77
N TRP A 326 -15.48 -6.75 -8.66
CA TRP A 326 -15.78 -7.55 -7.48
C TRP A 326 -17.05 -8.37 -7.62
N ARG A 327 -18.07 -7.86 -8.30
CA ARG A 327 -19.33 -8.59 -8.54
C ARG A 327 -19.15 -9.79 -9.47
N SER A 328 -18.24 -9.67 -10.44
CA SER A 328 -17.96 -10.70 -11.47
C SER A 328 -16.59 -11.39 -11.31
N ILE A 329 -15.97 -11.31 -10.12
CA ILE A 329 -14.63 -11.88 -9.87
C ILE A 329 -14.61 -13.38 -10.14
N THR A 330 -13.66 -13.81 -10.99
CA THR A 330 -13.46 -15.22 -11.29
C THR A 330 -12.55 -15.89 -10.25
N PRO A 331 -12.57 -17.24 -10.14
CA PRO A 331 -11.62 -17.96 -9.28
C PRO A 331 -10.16 -17.68 -9.67
N GLU A 332 -9.85 -17.56 -10.95
CA GLU A 332 -8.51 -17.26 -11.47
C GLU A 332 -8.05 -15.89 -11.00
N THR A 333 -8.89 -14.86 -11.14
CA THR A 333 -8.59 -13.50 -10.69
C THR A 333 -8.42 -13.46 -9.17
N ARG A 334 -9.28 -14.14 -8.42
CA ARG A 334 -9.19 -14.22 -6.95
C ARG A 334 -7.88 -14.86 -6.48
N ASN A 335 -7.34 -15.80 -7.24
CA ASN A 335 -6.08 -16.48 -6.94
C ASN A 335 -4.84 -15.76 -7.51
N ALA A 336 -5.00 -14.62 -8.17
CA ALA A 336 -3.91 -13.87 -8.80
C ALA A 336 -3.16 -12.91 -7.84
N GLY A 337 -3.12 -13.21 -6.55
CA GLY A 337 -2.45 -12.43 -5.51
C GLY A 337 -3.42 -11.62 -4.65
N HIS A 338 -3.22 -11.66 -3.33
CA HIS A 338 -4.01 -10.95 -2.31
C HIS A 338 -5.53 -10.94 -2.57
N GLY A 339 -6.10 -12.11 -2.90
CA GLY A 339 -7.53 -12.23 -3.13
C GLY A 339 -8.05 -11.55 -4.41
N GLY A 340 -7.17 -11.14 -5.32
CA GLY A 340 -7.49 -10.46 -6.57
C GLY A 340 -7.08 -8.97 -6.60
N MET A 341 -6.76 -8.38 -5.46
CA MET A 341 -6.35 -6.97 -5.38
C MET A 341 -5.17 -6.66 -6.30
N ASP A 342 -4.13 -7.49 -6.30
CA ASP A 342 -2.95 -7.31 -7.17
C ASP A 342 -3.33 -7.35 -8.66
N TYR A 343 -4.27 -8.22 -9.03
CA TYR A 343 -4.73 -8.29 -10.42
C TYR A 343 -5.42 -6.99 -10.85
N PHE A 344 -6.35 -6.47 -10.04
CA PHE A 344 -7.08 -5.24 -10.35
C PHE A 344 -6.16 -4.02 -10.42
N GLU A 345 -5.19 -3.96 -9.54
CA GLU A 345 -4.19 -2.88 -9.52
C GLU A 345 -3.33 -2.87 -10.79
N PHE A 346 -2.82 -4.03 -11.21
CA PHE A 346 -2.08 -4.14 -12.47
C PHE A 346 -2.96 -3.92 -13.70
N ASP A 347 -4.22 -4.35 -13.65
CA ASP A 347 -5.18 -4.09 -14.73
C ASP A 347 -5.39 -2.59 -14.94
N GLU A 348 -5.54 -1.82 -13.86
CA GLU A 348 -5.61 -0.37 -13.89
C GLU A 348 -4.32 0.25 -14.46
N PHE A 349 -3.15 -0.19 -13.98
CA PHE A 349 -1.85 0.31 -14.45
C PHE A 349 -1.69 0.14 -15.96
N PHE A 350 -1.90 -1.07 -16.46
CA PHE A 350 -1.75 -1.35 -17.90
C PHE A 350 -2.81 -0.65 -18.74
N THR A 351 -4.04 -0.55 -18.23
CA THR A 351 -5.12 0.19 -18.91
C THR A 351 -4.78 1.69 -19.01
N CYS A 352 -4.31 2.30 -17.93
CA CYS A 352 -3.89 3.70 -17.95
C CYS A 352 -2.75 3.94 -18.92
N LEU A 353 -1.77 3.03 -19.02
CA LEU A 353 -0.68 3.16 -19.99
C LEU A 353 -1.17 3.09 -21.43
N LYS A 354 -2.05 2.12 -21.75
CA LYS A 354 -2.58 1.91 -23.10
C LYS A 354 -3.45 3.07 -23.58
N GLU A 355 -4.27 3.58 -22.68
CA GLU A 355 -5.21 4.66 -22.96
C GLU A 355 -4.60 6.06 -22.74
N ASN A 356 -3.35 6.14 -22.33
CA ASN A 356 -2.67 7.40 -21.96
C ASN A 356 -3.50 8.19 -20.93
N ARG A 357 -4.04 7.49 -19.95
CA ARG A 357 -4.78 8.07 -18.82
C ARG A 357 -3.87 8.33 -17.64
N ALA A 358 -4.22 9.32 -16.85
CA ALA A 358 -3.53 9.57 -15.59
C ALA A 358 -3.81 8.46 -14.58
N MET A 359 -2.77 8.04 -13.88
CA MET A 359 -2.85 6.99 -12.85
C MET A 359 -3.73 7.43 -11.68
N PRO A 360 -4.56 6.53 -11.10
CA PRO A 360 -5.41 6.86 -9.96
C PRO A 360 -4.61 7.01 -8.64
N LEU A 361 -3.53 6.27 -8.50
CA LEU A 361 -2.59 6.33 -7.39
C LEU A 361 -1.27 6.90 -7.92
N ASP A 362 -1.07 8.19 -7.73
CA ASP A 362 0.05 8.88 -8.38
C ASP A 362 1.20 9.23 -7.42
N VAL A 363 2.15 10.01 -7.93
CA VAL A 363 3.36 10.39 -7.20
C VAL A 363 3.06 11.19 -5.92
N TYR A 364 1.99 11.97 -5.90
CA TYR A 364 1.60 12.73 -4.71
C TYR A 364 1.02 11.80 -3.63
N ASP A 365 0.28 10.77 -4.05
CA ASP A 365 -0.23 9.74 -3.14
C ASP A 365 0.95 8.98 -2.52
N ALA A 366 1.91 8.52 -3.35
CA ALA A 366 3.13 7.87 -2.88
C ALA A 366 3.88 8.73 -1.84
N ALA A 367 4.18 10.00 -2.19
CA ALA A 367 4.92 10.90 -1.30
C ALA A 367 4.17 11.15 0.02
N THR A 368 2.85 11.38 -0.05
CA THR A 368 2.02 11.67 1.12
C THR A 368 1.88 10.46 2.05
N TRP A 369 1.77 9.25 1.52
CA TRP A 369 1.58 8.07 2.38
C TRP A 369 2.90 7.54 2.93
N MET A 370 3.96 7.54 2.14
CA MET A 370 5.28 7.07 2.57
C MET A 370 5.93 7.98 3.61
N ILE A 371 5.70 9.31 3.57
CA ILE A 371 6.31 10.25 4.52
C ILE A 371 5.84 10.02 5.97
N VAL A 372 4.71 9.36 6.17
CA VAL A 372 4.18 9.06 7.51
C VAL A 372 5.22 8.35 8.37
N SER A 373 6.04 7.47 7.81
CA SER A 373 7.08 6.78 8.57
C SER A 373 8.12 7.75 9.14
N VAL A 374 8.53 8.78 8.41
CA VAL A 374 9.49 9.81 8.86
C VAL A 374 8.86 10.73 9.90
N LEU A 375 7.64 11.22 9.62
CA LEU A 375 6.95 12.14 10.52
C LEU A 375 6.54 11.45 11.84
N SER A 376 6.12 10.20 11.76
CA SER A 376 5.83 9.36 12.92
C SER A 376 7.07 9.17 13.79
N GLU A 377 8.21 8.82 13.19
CA GLU A 377 9.48 8.69 13.89
C GLU A 377 9.88 10.00 14.60
N GLN A 378 9.69 11.13 13.92
CA GLN A 378 9.93 12.44 14.49
C GLN A 378 9.00 12.74 15.68
N SER A 379 7.70 12.50 15.55
CA SER A 379 6.72 12.70 16.62
C SER A 379 7.05 11.87 17.85
N ILE A 380 7.36 10.57 17.67
CA ILE A 380 7.76 9.67 18.77
C ILE A 380 9.03 10.17 19.47
N ARG A 381 10.05 10.60 18.73
CA ARG A 381 11.29 11.18 19.30
C ARG A 381 11.03 12.45 20.10
N LEU A 382 10.01 13.22 19.74
CA LEU A 382 9.57 14.42 20.44
C LEU A 382 8.57 14.14 21.58
N GLY A 383 8.40 12.86 21.97
CA GLY A 383 7.49 12.46 23.06
C GLY A 383 6.01 12.52 22.70
N GLY A 384 5.66 12.35 21.45
CA GLY A 384 4.28 12.42 20.94
C GLY A 384 3.84 13.86 20.62
N ALA A 385 4.76 14.74 20.30
CA ALA A 385 4.43 16.10 19.89
C ALA A 385 3.85 16.12 18.46
N PRO A 386 2.94 17.08 18.16
CA PRO A 386 2.43 17.28 16.81
C PRO A 386 3.56 17.65 15.84
N VAL A 387 3.56 17.04 14.66
CA VAL A 387 4.49 17.33 13.56
C VAL A 387 3.67 17.86 12.38
N PRO A 388 4.06 18.98 11.76
CA PRO A 388 3.43 19.49 10.55
C PRO A 388 3.54 18.49 9.40
N PHE A 389 2.47 18.35 8.62
CA PHE A 389 2.46 17.48 7.46
C PHE A 389 2.81 18.29 6.19
N PRO A 390 3.84 17.89 5.41
CA PRO A 390 4.25 18.63 4.21
C PRO A 390 3.19 18.55 3.11
N ASP A 391 3.08 19.62 2.33
CA ASP A 391 2.29 19.64 1.10
C ASP A 391 3.20 19.34 -0.09
N PHE A 392 3.08 18.14 -0.64
CA PHE A 392 3.82 17.72 -1.84
C PHE A 392 3.21 18.24 -3.13
N THR A 393 1.97 18.74 -3.08
CA THR A 393 1.28 19.28 -4.25
C THR A 393 1.57 20.76 -4.49
N ASN A 394 2.26 21.43 -3.56
CA ASN A 394 2.50 22.88 -3.60
C ASN A 394 1.21 23.69 -3.81
N GLY A 395 0.15 23.35 -3.08
CA GLY A 395 -1.16 24.02 -3.14
C GLY A 395 -2.08 23.53 -4.26
N LYS A 396 -1.60 22.68 -5.18
CA LYS A 396 -2.44 22.16 -6.28
C LYS A 396 -3.60 21.31 -5.77
N TRP A 397 -3.52 20.72 -4.56
CA TRP A 397 -4.58 19.93 -3.95
C TRP A 397 -5.94 20.66 -3.90
N LEU A 398 -5.97 21.99 -3.83
CA LEU A 398 -7.18 22.79 -3.81
C LEU A 398 -8.05 22.59 -5.05
N ASN A 399 -7.45 22.46 -6.22
CA ASN A 399 -8.14 22.42 -7.51
C ASN A 399 -7.79 21.19 -8.35
N ARG A 400 -7.00 20.26 -7.79
CA ARG A 400 -6.59 19.05 -8.50
C ARG A 400 -7.77 18.10 -8.64
N PRO A 401 -8.02 17.52 -9.83
CA PRO A 401 -9.11 16.57 -10.00
C PRO A 401 -8.81 15.30 -9.21
N HIS A 402 -9.81 14.85 -8.46
CA HIS A 402 -9.75 13.57 -7.76
C HIS A 402 -9.95 12.41 -8.73
N ARG A 403 -9.25 11.30 -8.49
CA ARG A 403 -9.39 10.03 -9.23
C ARG A 403 -9.57 8.91 -8.23
N ASP A 404 -10.73 8.29 -8.27
CA ASP A 404 -11.00 7.08 -7.49
C ASP A 404 -10.52 5.82 -8.23
N VAL A 405 -10.27 4.77 -7.48
CA VAL A 405 -10.06 3.41 -8.01
C VAL A 405 -11.41 2.67 -8.04
N CYS A 406 -11.61 1.80 -9.01
CA CYS A 406 -12.76 0.87 -9.06
C CYS A 406 -14.14 1.50 -8.77
N LEU A 407 -14.49 2.63 -9.39
CA LEU A 407 -15.82 3.22 -9.25
C LEU A 407 -16.90 2.39 -9.95
N ILE A 408 -18.16 2.47 -9.43
CA ILE A 408 -19.32 1.79 -10.01
C ILE A 408 -19.61 2.27 -11.45
N ASN A 409 -19.44 3.56 -11.69
CA ASN A 409 -19.73 4.23 -12.97
C ASN A 409 -18.41 4.72 -13.60
N ARG A 410 -17.65 3.83 -14.20
CA ARG A 410 -16.52 4.20 -15.07
C ARG A 410 -16.97 4.41 -16.50
#